data_847c89ee5ec22942ccacc63a6bd6dfa9
#
_entry.id   847c89ee5ec22942ccacc63a6bd6dfa9
#
_cell.length_a   1.000
_cell.length_b   1.000
_cell.length_c   1.000
_cell.angle_alpha   90.00
_cell.angle_beta   90.00
_cell.angle_gamma   90.00
#
_symmetry.space_group_name_H-M   'P 1'
#
loop_
_entity.id
_entity.type
_entity.pdbx_description
1 polymer ?
#
loop_
_entity_poly.entity_id
_entity_poly.type
_entity_poly.pdbx_seq_one_letter_code
_entity_poly.pdbx_strand_id
1 'polypeptide(L)'
;MVNRKEYNPSFAVVYLDNQSLNFLESNFEISLLESFVKKLHKVFPKLNIHMNVSNSIESQFNGTEVSKFFELYQSIPSEIEFIKQIGSKLPESIFKDPEWDEVCFLYFTGISPLLDPTLTEKIWNRHKNFFCQYSYSENLPPGLIPTVISREFLSSLPDTLTTDIHSFFLKNINQYDVDIFFQSPDLRQLRLDFRYNATRSKVLIKGLLAISEEIPYQNLHNILKENPKLYRSSPSYLEWEIYKGCELSCVFCPREFIDKSNDGTAVSLTSVSSIINQLEKGLTSPITISLSGNGEPLLHPEFPLIVKEILKLSSLKELIIETALYKNVDVLVSLIQELDQKHKEKLCIIANVSTLKEETYKSLYGKNVLTKVLETIDSLSKILPQNSLYVQMIKMKEVEEEIDPYFTNFEKKGINVILQKYNRFAEKLPERRVSDLTPIHRDFCWHLTRDIYLNANGDVSICKQNQTKIIGNLETDGFESVWQSGLIFFQDSFNGNHDKIPAPCLNCDEWYTFNA
;
A
#
# COMPACT_ATOMS: atom_id res chain seq x y z
N MET A 1 -19.83 -23.36 -38.64
CA MET A 1 -19.17 -22.12 -38.09
C MET A 1 -20.23 -21.42 -37.26
N VAL A 2 -20.14 -21.50 -35.98
CA VAL A 2 -21.04 -20.80 -35.05
C VAL A 2 -20.90 -19.30 -35.26
N ASN A 3 -22.03 -18.60 -35.34
CA ASN A 3 -22.04 -17.15 -35.61
C ASN A 3 -21.64 -16.38 -34.31
N ARG A 4 -20.33 -16.25 -34.04
CA ARG A 4 -19.75 -15.68 -32.84
C ARG A 4 -19.97 -14.19 -32.66
N LYS A 5 -20.65 -13.51 -33.57
CA LYS A 5 -20.81 -12.04 -33.54
C LYS A 5 -21.70 -11.53 -32.40
N GLU A 6 -22.52 -12.40 -31.79
CA GLU A 6 -23.51 -12.00 -30.78
C GLU A 6 -23.22 -12.55 -29.36
N TYR A 7 -22.05 -13.13 -29.14
CA TYR A 7 -21.67 -13.66 -27.83
C TYR A 7 -21.39 -12.55 -26.83
N ASN A 8 -22.19 -12.46 -25.78
CA ASN A 8 -22.06 -11.52 -24.66
C ASN A 8 -21.70 -12.27 -23.37
N PRO A 9 -21.12 -11.63 -22.35
CA PRO A 9 -20.96 -12.27 -21.05
C PRO A 9 -22.33 -12.66 -20.47
N SER A 10 -22.39 -13.79 -19.78
CA SER A 10 -23.61 -14.30 -19.20
C SER A 10 -24.14 -13.45 -18.06
N PHE A 11 -23.21 -12.91 -17.27
CA PHE A 11 -23.47 -12.01 -16.13
C PHE A 11 -22.18 -11.30 -15.71
N ALA A 12 -22.30 -10.36 -14.78
CA ALA A 12 -21.17 -9.77 -14.08
C ALA A 12 -21.18 -10.17 -12.60
N VAL A 13 -20.02 -10.29 -12.01
CA VAL A 13 -19.82 -10.55 -10.58
C VAL A 13 -19.05 -9.39 -9.98
N VAL A 14 -19.54 -8.82 -8.88
CA VAL A 14 -18.85 -7.84 -8.06
C VAL A 14 -18.61 -8.45 -6.68
N TYR A 15 -17.37 -8.80 -6.39
CA TYR A 15 -16.99 -9.30 -5.08
C TYR A 15 -16.44 -8.16 -4.22
N LEU A 16 -17.01 -8.02 -3.03
CA LEU A 16 -16.58 -7.07 -2.01
C LEU A 16 -15.93 -7.86 -0.86
N ASP A 17 -14.65 -7.69 -0.66
CA ASP A 17 -13.94 -8.25 0.49
C ASP A 17 -14.38 -7.56 1.81
N ASN A 18 -13.98 -8.10 2.95
CA ASN A 18 -14.35 -7.57 4.25
C ASN A 18 -13.94 -6.09 4.43
N GLN A 19 -12.81 -5.69 3.87
CA GLN A 19 -12.36 -4.30 3.93
C GLN A 19 -13.28 -3.38 3.13
N SER A 20 -13.65 -3.78 1.92
CA SER A 20 -14.59 -3.06 1.06
C SER A 20 -15.98 -2.98 1.69
N LEU A 21 -16.49 -4.07 2.26
CA LEU A 21 -17.78 -4.09 2.96
C LEU A 21 -17.78 -3.12 4.14
N ASN A 22 -16.79 -3.20 5.02
CA ASN A 22 -16.66 -2.30 6.18
C ASN A 22 -16.56 -0.83 5.77
N PHE A 23 -15.83 -0.53 4.69
CA PHE A 23 -15.74 0.83 4.16
C PHE A 23 -17.10 1.31 3.64
N LEU A 24 -17.80 0.48 2.87
CA LEU A 24 -19.08 0.84 2.24
C LEU A 24 -20.21 0.99 3.25
N GLU A 25 -20.21 0.32 4.40
CA GLU A 25 -21.23 0.50 5.45
C GLU A 25 -21.42 1.96 5.87
N SER A 26 -20.34 2.73 5.91
CA SER A 26 -20.35 4.16 6.28
C SER A 26 -20.18 5.10 5.09
N ASN A 27 -19.86 4.60 3.91
CA ASN A 27 -19.49 5.41 2.75
C ASN A 27 -20.26 5.05 1.47
N PHE A 28 -21.29 4.23 1.53
CA PHE A 28 -22.04 3.83 0.35
C PHE A 28 -22.68 5.06 -0.31
N GLU A 29 -22.46 5.21 -1.62
CA GLU A 29 -23.05 6.28 -2.44
C GLU A 29 -23.65 5.64 -3.69
N ILE A 30 -24.99 5.68 -3.77
CA ILE A 30 -25.73 5.07 -4.87
C ILE A 30 -25.32 5.63 -6.24
N SER A 31 -25.00 6.92 -6.32
CA SER A 31 -24.57 7.59 -7.56
C SER A 31 -23.30 7.00 -8.18
N LEU A 32 -22.39 6.48 -7.35
CA LEU A 32 -21.17 5.81 -7.83
C LEU A 32 -21.50 4.42 -8.38
N LEU A 33 -22.46 3.73 -7.78
CA LEU A 33 -22.96 2.46 -8.31
C LEU A 33 -23.73 2.66 -9.62
N GLU A 34 -24.54 3.70 -9.71
CA GLU A 34 -25.26 4.10 -10.93
C GLU A 34 -24.28 4.42 -12.08
N SER A 35 -23.18 5.12 -11.77
CA SER A 35 -22.11 5.39 -12.75
C SER A 35 -21.50 4.09 -13.27
N PHE A 36 -21.22 3.13 -12.38
CA PHE A 36 -20.70 1.82 -12.76
C PHE A 36 -21.68 1.07 -13.68
N VAL A 37 -22.95 0.93 -13.27
CA VAL A 37 -23.98 0.24 -14.05
C VAL A 37 -24.19 0.91 -15.41
N LYS A 38 -24.29 2.24 -15.47
CA LYS A 38 -24.43 2.99 -16.72
C LYS A 38 -23.31 2.67 -17.71
N LYS A 39 -22.06 2.65 -17.24
CA LYS A 39 -20.89 2.35 -18.09
C LYS A 39 -20.83 0.90 -18.52
N LEU A 40 -21.17 -0.03 -17.62
CA LEU A 40 -21.25 -1.46 -17.95
C LEU A 40 -22.33 -1.72 -19.00
N HIS A 41 -23.51 -1.15 -18.83
CA HIS A 41 -24.65 -1.33 -19.75
C HIS A 41 -24.48 -0.59 -21.08
N LYS A 42 -23.54 0.34 -21.18
CA LYS A 42 -23.15 0.92 -22.48
C LYS A 42 -22.50 -0.13 -23.39
N VAL A 43 -21.79 -1.10 -22.80
CA VAL A 43 -21.14 -2.20 -23.53
C VAL A 43 -22.05 -3.43 -23.62
N PHE A 44 -22.68 -3.80 -22.50
CA PHE A 44 -23.50 -5.00 -22.35
C PHE A 44 -24.88 -4.62 -21.82
N PRO A 45 -25.83 -4.23 -22.68
CA PRO A 45 -27.14 -3.76 -22.26
C PRO A 45 -27.88 -4.78 -21.39
N LYS A 46 -28.38 -4.34 -20.23
CA LYS A 46 -29.19 -5.16 -19.30
C LYS A 46 -28.44 -6.37 -18.70
N LEU A 47 -27.11 -6.39 -18.71
CA LEU A 47 -26.35 -7.46 -18.07
C LEU A 47 -26.68 -7.51 -16.57
N ASN A 48 -27.04 -8.69 -16.08
CA ASN A 48 -27.28 -8.93 -14.66
C ASN A 48 -25.97 -8.93 -13.87
N ILE A 49 -26.02 -8.44 -12.63
CA ILE A 49 -24.85 -8.30 -11.76
C ILE A 49 -25.14 -9.05 -10.46
N HIS A 50 -24.27 -9.97 -10.09
CA HIS A 50 -24.28 -10.65 -8.80
C HIS A 50 -23.31 -9.93 -7.86
N MET A 51 -23.76 -9.52 -6.69
CA MET A 51 -22.92 -8.77 -5.73
C MET A 51 -23.15 -9.24 -4.30
N ASN A 52 -22.06 -9.47 -3.54
CA ASN A 52 -22.17 -9.72 -2.11
C ASN A 52 -22.27 -8.39 -1.35
N VAL A 53 -23.13 -8.35 -0.34
CA VAL A 53 -23.42 -7.13 0.44
C VAL A 53 -23.61 -7.44 1.93
N SER A 54 -23.49 -6.42 2.78
CA SER A 54 -24.00 -6.47 4.15
C SER A 54 -25.45 -6.00 4.21
N ASN A 55 -26.15 -6.33 5.31
CA ASN A 55 -27.55 -5.88 5.54
C ASN A 55 -27.69 -4.36 5.47
N SER A 56 -26.69 -3.63 5.92
CA SER A 56 -26.66 -2.17 5.93
C SER A 56 -26.62 -1.61 4.50
N ILE A 57 -25.83 -2.21 3.63
CA ILE A 57 -25.71 -1.80 2.22
C ILE A 57 -27.00 -2.18 1.47
N GLU A 58 -27.54 -3.38 1.67
CA GLU A 58 -28.77 -3.82 1.02
C GLU A 58 -29.94 -2.89 1.31
N SER A 59 -30.09 -2.43 2.57
CA SER A 59 -31.16 -1.51 2.94
C SER A 59 -31.11 -0.18 2.20
N GLN A 60 -29.90 0.32 1.89
CA GLN A 60 -29.69 1.56 1.13
C GLN A 60 -29.90 1.36 -0.39
N PHE A 61 -29.80 0.12 -0.83
CA PHE A 61 -29.90 -0.26 -2.23
C PHE A 61 -31.35 -0.48 -2.69
N ASN A 62 -32.18 -0.99 -1.79
CA ASN A 62 -33.56 -1.34 -2.08
C ASN A 62 -34.39 -0.13 -2.53
N GLY A 63 -35.14 -0.30 -3.63
CA GLY A 63 -36.00 0.73 -4.21
C GLY A 63 -35.31 1.70 -5.17
N THR A 64 -34.00 1.55 -5.43
CA THR A 64 -33.28 2.31 -6.44
C THR A 64 -33.56 1.75 -7.85
N GLU A 65 -33.39 2.60 -8.88
CA GLU A 65 -33.60 2.15 -10.28
C GLU A 65 -32.62 1.07 -10.73
N VAL A 66 -31.41 1.07 -10.15
CA VAL A 66 -30.38 0.09 -10.50
C VAL A 66 -30.57 -1.25 -9.81
N SER A 67 -31.35 -1.33 -8.73
CA SER A 67 -31.58 -2.57 -7.96
C SER A 67 -32.10 -3.71 -8.82
N LYS A 68 -32.89 -3.41 -9.86
CA LYS A 68 -33.45 -4.39 -10.80
C LYS A 68 -32.40 -5.19 -11.62
N PHE A 69 -31.16 -4.71 -11.65
CA PHE A 69 -30.07 -5.35 -12.37
C PHE A 69 -29.19 -6.21 -11.46
N PHE A 70 -29.46 -6.20 -10.16
CA PHE A 70 -28.62 -6.89 -9.19
C PHE A 70 -29.33 -8.08 -8.55
N GLU A 71 -28.58 -9.16 -8.38
CA GLU A 71 -28.87 -10.21 -7.44
C GLU A 71 -27.91 -10.11 -6.27
N LEU A 72 -28.46 -9.86 -5.07
CA LEU A 72 -27.68 -9.60 -3.86
C LEU A 72 -27.52 -10.87 -3.03
N TYR A 73 -26.32 -11.02 -2.43
CA TYR A 73 -25.96 -12.17 -1.63
C TYR A 73 -25.40 -11.69 -0.29
N GLN A 74 -25.99 -12.15 0.79
CA GLN A 74 -25.60 -11.69 2.12
C GLN A 74 -24.55 -12.57 2.78
N SER A 75 -23.65 -11.93 3.54
CA SER A 75 -22.76 -12.57 4.51
C SER A 75 -21.90 -13.71 3.95
N ILE A 76 -21.29 -13.51 2.76
CA ILE A 76 -20.44 -14.53 2.16
C ILE A 76 -18.99 -14.27 2.55
N PRO A 77 -18.36 -15.18 3.32
CA PRO A 77 -17.05 -14.94 3.94
C PRO A 77 -15.88 -15.05 2.96
N SER A 78 -16.04 -15.75 1.84
CA SER A 78 -14.95 -15.94 0.87
C SER A 78 -15.38 -15.78 -0.58
N GLU A 79 -14.44 -15.36 -1.40
CA GLU A 79 -14.61 -15.19 -2.84
C GLU A 79 -15.09 -16.48 -3.54
N ILE A 80 -14.49 -17.61 -3.18
CA ILE A 80 -14.83 -18.90 -3.78
C ILE A 80 -16.23 -19.37 -3.39
N GLU A 81 -16.66 -19.15 -2.14
CA GLU A 81 -18.01 -19.49 -1.69
C GLU A 81 -19.05 -18.62 -2.39
N PHE A 82 -18.74 -17.34 -2.61
CA PHE A 82 -19.60 -16.44 -3.37
C PHE A 82 -19.86 -16.97 -4.78
N ILE A 83 -18.80 -17.31 -5.50
CA ILE A 83 -18.92 -17.82 -6.87
C ILE A 83 -19.64 -19.17 -6.92
N LYS A 84 -19.38 -20.08 -5.98
CA LYS A 84 -20.11 -21.34 -5.85
C LYS A 84 -21.59 -21.12 -5.58
N GLN A 85 -21.95 -20.14 -4.76
CA GLN A 85 -23.34 -19.78 -4.49
C GLN A 85 -24.05 -19.25 -5.74
N ILE A 86 -23.38 -18.39 -6.53
CA ILE A 86 -23.88 -17.94 -7.82
C ILE A 86 -24.13 -19.16 -8.73
N GLY A 87 -23.11 -20.01 -8.87
CA GLY A 87 -23.22 -21.23 -9.71
C GLY A 87 -24.38 -22.15 -9.35
N SER A 88 -24.70 -22.27 -8.04
CA SER A 88 -25.81 -23.11 -7.58
C SER A 88 -27.19 -22.53 -7.88
N LYS A 89 -27.32 -21.22 -8.06
CA LYS A 89 -28.57 -20.53 -8.37
C LYS A 89 -28.83 -20.35 -9.87
N LEU A 90 -27.80 -20.43 -10.69
CA LEU A 90 -27.94 -20.27 -12.13
C LEU A 90 -28.72 -21.47 -12.73
N PRO A 91 -29.65 -21.22 -13.66
CA PRO A 91 -30.36 -22.30 -14.33
C PRO A 91 -29.36 -23.23 -15.03
N GLU A 92 -29.62 -24.55 -14.95
CA GLU A 92 -28.81 -25.55 -15.68
C GLU A 92 -28.76 -25.28 -17.20
N SER A 93 -29.76 -24.59 -17.75
CA SER A 93 -29.80 -24.18 -19.15
C SER A 93 -28.67 -23.24 -19.55
N ILE A 94 -28.20 -22.37 -18.63
CA ILE A 94 -27.03 -21.48 -18.88
C ILE A 94 -25.74 -22.30 -19.04
N PHE A 95 -25.69 -23.48 -18.40
CA PHE A 95 -24.54 -24.38 -18.45
C PHE A 95 -24.65 -25.51 -19.47
N LYS A 96 -25.82 -25.68 -20.08
CA LYS A 96 -26.13 -26.81 -20.98
C LYS A 96 -26.54 -26.39 -22.39
N ASP A 97 -26.45 -25.09 -22.71
CA ASP A 97 -26.74 -24.63 -24.07
C ASP A 97 -25.66 -25.16 -25.01
N PRO A 98 -26.02 -26.12 -25.94
CA PRO A 98 -25.04 -26.73 -26.84
C PRO A 98 -24.47 -25.77 -27.88
N GLU A 99 -25.04 -24.57 -28.05
CA GLU A 99 -24.48 -23.51 -28.88
C GLU A 99 -23.35 -22.73 -28.18
N TRP A 100 -23.14 -22.96 -26.87
CA TRP A 100 -22.20 -22.26 -26.02
C TRP A 100 -21.30 -23.24 -25.27
N ASP A 101 -20.19 -23.63 -25.87
CA ASP A 101 -19.22 -24.46 -25.16
C ASP A 101 -18.59 -23.74 -23.95
N GLU A 102 -18.70 -22.39 -23.87
CA GLU A 102 -18.10 -21.60 -22.81
C GLU A 102 -19.05 -20.52 -22.28
N VAL A 103 -19.51 -20.69 -21.05
CA VAL A 103 -20.09 -19.60 -20.24
C VAL A 103 -18.97 -18.78 -19.67
N CYS A 104 -18.93 -17.49 -20.01
CA CYS A 104 -17.98 -16.54 -19.47
C CYS A 104 -18.68 -15.40 -18.74
N PHE A 105 -18.03 -14.84 -17.74
CA PHE A 105 -18.56 -13.71 -16.98
C PHE A 105 -17.50 -12.65 -16.73
N LEU A 106 -17.97 -11.44 -16.44
CA LEU A 106 -17.11 -10.32 -16.04
C LEU A 106 -16.95 -10.33 -14.53
N TYR A 107 -15.71 -10.26 -14.07
CA TYR A 107 -15.38 -10.32 -12.66
C TYR A 107 -14.72 -9.01 -12.18
N PHE A 108 -15.29 -8.43 -11.12
CA PHE A 108 -14.83 -7.20 -10.49
C PHE A 108 -14.54 -7.45 -9.00
N THR A 109 -13.40 -7.02 -8.52
CA THR A 109 -13.00 -7.06 -7.10
C THR A 109 -13.38 -5.76 -6.36
N GLY A 110 -14.54 -5.18 -6.69
CA GLY A 110 -15.07 -3.95 -6.11
C GLY A 110 -15.97 -3.20 -7.07
N ILE A 111 -16.77 -2.26 -6.55
CA ILE A 111 -17.55 -1.33 -7.36
C ILE A 111 -16.58 -0.44 -8.15
N SER A 112 -16.79 -0.33 -9.46
CA SER A 112 -15.87 0.28 -10.43
C SER A 112 -16.47 1.51 -11.14
N PRO A 113 -16.68 2.65 -10.47
CA PRO A 113 -17.38 3.82 -11.03
C PRO A 113 -16.67 4.47 -12.23
N LEU A 114 -15.35 4.21 -12.38
CA LEU A 114 -14.53 4.69 -13.50
C LEU A 114 -14.30 3.61 -14.57
N LEU A 115 -15.12 2.56 -14.61
CA LEU A 115 -15.07 1.56 -15.67
C LEU A 115 -14.91 2.23 -17.04
N ASP A 116 -13.94 1.77 -17.83
CA ASP A 116 -13.77 2.22 -19.23
C ASP A 116 -14.54 1.28 -20.18
N PRO A 117 -15.64 1.75 -20.79
CA PRO A 117 -16.44 0.92 -21.69
C PRO A 117 -15.65 0.41 -22.89
N THR A 118 -14.81 1.26 -23.49
CA THR A 118 -14.05 0.92 -24.69
C THR A 118 -13.00 -0.16 -24.41
N LEU A 119 -12.29 -0.05 -23.29
CA LEU A 119 -11.31 -1.06 -22.89
C LEU A 119 -11.98 -2.34 -22.41
N THR A 120 -13.14 -2.23 -21.77
CA THR A 120 -13.97 -3.39 -21.37
C THR A 120 -14.44 -4.18 -22.61
N GLU A 121 -14.88 -3.51 -23.65
CA GLU A 121 -15.23 -4.16 -24.92
C GLU A 121 -14.01 -4.83 -25.57
N LYS A 122 -12.86 -4.18 -25.52
CA LYS A 122 -11.61 -4.71 -26.09
C LYS A 122 -11.17 -6.00 -25.41
N ILE A 123 -11.10 -6.04 -24.06
CA ILE A 123 -10.70 -7.26 -23.35
C ILE A 123 -11.69 -8.38 -23.57
N TRP A 124 -13.00 -8.08 -23.59
CA TRP A 124 -14.02 -9.06 -23.91
C TRP A 124 -13.86 -9.67 -25.30
N ASN A 125 -13.61 -8.83 -26.32
CA ASN A 125 -13.41 -9.28 -27.69
C ASN A 125 -12.15 -10.13 -27.84
N ARG A 126 -11.07 -9.79 -27.12
CA ARG A 126 -9.84 -10.60 -27.11
C ARG A 126 -10.09 -11.95 -26.45
N HIS A 127 -10.73 -11.98 -25.27
CA HIS A 127 -11.09 -13.21 -24.59
C HIS A 127 -11.82 -14.21 -25.51
N LYS A 128 -12.84 -13.71 -26.23
CA LYS A 128 -13.57 -14.53 -27.22
C LYS A 128 -12.71 -15.00 -28.39
N ASN A 129 -11.93 -14.09 -28.94
CA ASN A 129 -11.18 -14.35 -30.16
C ASN A 129 -10.02 -15.33 -29.94
N PHE A 130 -9.45 -15.35 -28.73
CA PHE A 130 -8.35 -16.24 -28.36
C PHE A 130 -8.79 -17.45 -27.55
N PHE A 131 -10.09 -17.63 -27.30
CA PHE A 131 -10.64 -18.75 -26.53
C PHE A 131 -10.01 -18.89 -25.13
N CYS A 132 -9.80 -17.77 -24.46
CA CYS A 132 -9.13 -17.77 -23.19
C CYS A 132 -10.04 -18.27 -22.06
N GLN A 133 -9.44 -18.94 -21.09
CA GLN A 133 -10.11 -19.32 -19.84
C GLN A 133 -10.06 -18.19 -18.83
N TYR A 134 -9.00 -17.36 -18.90
CA TYR A 134 -8.81 -16.22 -18.00
C TYR A 134 -8.17 -15.05 -18.77
N SER A 135 -8.80 -13.87 -18.74
CA SER A 135 -8.25 -12.66 -19.35
C SER A 135 -8.25 -11.52 -18.35
N TYR A 136 -7.10 -10.85 -18.21
CA TYR A 136 -6.93 -9.75 -17.27
C TYR A 136 -5.95 -8.71 -17.82
N SER A 137 -5.84 -7.56 -17.15
CA SER A 137 -4.79 -6.59 -17.44
C SER A 137 -3.82 -6.49 -16.27
N GLU A 138 -2.54 -6.52 -16.58
CA GLU A 138 -1.48 -6.36 -15.59
C GLU A 138 -1.06 -4.89 -15.41
N ASN A 139 -1.32 -4.03 -16.39
CA ASN A 139 -0.85 -2.64 -16.35
C ASN A 139 -1.95 -1.59 -16.17
N LEU A 140 -3.20 -1.96 -16.22
CA LEU A 140 -4.31 -1.05 -15.96
C LEU A 140 -4.65 -0.98 -14.48
N PRO A 141 -5.08 0.20 -13.96
CA PRO A 141 -5.54 0.34 -12.59
C PRO A 141 -6.70 -0.63 -12.28
N PRO A 142 -6.69 -1.30 -11.10
CA PRO A 142 -7.84 -2.05 -10.64
C PRO A 142 -9.12 -1.22 -10.67
N GLY A 143 -10.22 -1.80 -11.11
CA GLY A 143 -11.50 -1.11 -11.26
C GLY A 143 -11.68 -0.32 -12.56
N LEU A 144 -10.69 -0.30 -13.46
CA LEU A 144 -10.84 0.34 -14.77
C LEU A 144 -11.48 -0.60 -15.80
N ILE A 145 -11.17 -1.88 -15.75
CA ILE A 145 -11.77 -2.94 -16.57
C ILE A 145 -12.01 -4.19 -15.72
N PRO A 146 -12.89 -5.11 -16.17
CA PRO A 146 -13.07 -6.41 -15.52
C PRO A 146 -11.92 -7.38 -15.83
N THR A 147 -11.82 -8.41 -15.00
CA THR A 147 -11.26 -9.70 -15.40
C THR A 147 -12.37 -10.49 -16.13
N VAL A 148 -12.03 -11.25 -17.16
CA VAL A 148 -12.99 -12.14 -17.84
C VAL A 148 -12.63 -13.58 -17.49
N ILE A 149 -13.59 -14.31 -16.98
CA ILE A 149 -13.39 -15.67 -16.44
C ILE A 149 -14.36 -16.63 -17.15
N SER A 150 -13.84 -17.77 -17.63
CA SER A 150 -14.64 -18.85 -18.17
C SER A 150 -15.14 -19.80 -17.07
N ARG A 151 -16.25 -20.48 -17.35
CA ARG A 151 -16.74 -21.56 -16.49
C ARG A 151 -15.72 -22.68 -16.33
N GLU A 152 -14.97 -23.01 -17.37
CA GLU A 152 -13.98 -24.06 -17.35
C GLU A 152 -12.89 -23.78 -16.31
N PHE A 153 -12.39 -22.52 -16.28
CA PHE A 153 -11.47 -22.09 -15.23
C PHE A 153 -12.08 -22.28 -13.83
N LEU A 154 -13.32 -21.84 -13.61
CA LEU A 154 -13.98 -22.00 -12.29
C LEU A 154 -14.11 -23.46 -11.87
N SER A 155 -14.38 -24.35 -12.82
CA SER A 155 -14.52 -25.79 -12.56
C SER A 155 -13.21 -26.44 -12.15
N SER A 156 -12.08 -25.80 -12.44
CA SER A 156 -10.73 -26.25 -12.05
C SER A 156 -10.30 -25.81 -10.64
N LEU A 157 -11.05 -24.88 -10.02
CA LEU A 157 -10.69 -24.37 -8.70
C LEU A 157 -10.87 -25.45 -7.62
N PRO A 158 -9.93 -25.56 -6.67
CA PRO A 158 -10.07 -26.51 -5.56
C PRO A 158 -11.25 -26.14 -4.66
N ASP A 159 -11.81 -27.14 -4.00
CA ASP A 159 -12.95 -26.92 -3.09
C ASP A 159 -12.64 -26.03 -1.91
N THR A 160 -11.40 -26.06 -1.44
CA THR A 160 -10.88 -25.20 -0.39
C THR A 160 -9.77 -24.32 -0.94
N LEU A 161 -10.07 -23.07 -1.25
CA LEU A 161 -9.10 -22.07 -1.67
C LEU A 161 -8.78 -21.17 -0.49
N THR A 162 -7.52 -21.08 -0.12
CA THR A 162 -7.02 -20.23 1.00
C THR A 162 -6.51 -18.87 0.53
N THR A 163 -6.43 -18.66 -0.78
CA THR A 163 -6.02 -17.39 -1.40
C THR A 163 -7.16 -16.88 -2.29
N ASP A 164 -7.08 -15.62 -2.73
CA ASP A 164 -7.99 -15.10 -3.75
C ASP A 164 -7.79 -15.82 -5.10
N ILE A 165 -8.81 -15.73 -5.97
CA ILE A 165 -8.83 -16.40 -7.26
C ILE A 165 -7.67 -15.96 -8.16
N HIS A 166 -7.35 -14.68 -8.17
CA HIS A 166 -6.27 -14.17 -9.02
C HIS A 166 -4.89 -14.66 -8.56
N SER A 167 -4.65 -14.71 -7.25
CA SER A 167 -3.41 -15.28 -6.69
C SER A 167 -3.27 -16.78 -6.97
N PHE A 168 -4.39 -17.52 -6.91
CA PHE A 168 -4.40 -18.92 -7.31
C PHE A 168 -4.08 -19.08 -8.81
N PHE A 169 -4.74 -18.27 -9.65
CA PHE A 169 -4.49 -18.26 -11.09
C PHE A 169 -3.02 -18.00 -11.41
N LEU A 170 -2.42 -16.96 -10.83
CA LEU A 170 -1.01 -16.61 -11.09
C LEU A 170 -0.03 -17.74 -10.73
N LYS A 171 -0.30 -18.48 -9.66
CA LYS A 171 0.53 -19.65 -9.26
C LYS A 171 0.42 -20.81 -10.26
N ASN A 172 -0.68 -20.89 -10.99
CA ASN A 172 -1.01 -21.98 -11.90
C ASN A 172 -1.17 -21.54 -13.37
N ILE A 173 -0.68 -20.35 -13.73
CA ILE A 173 -0.91 -19.68 -15.00
C ILE A 173 -0.61 -20.55 -16.23
N ASN A 174 0.40 -21.42 -16.15
CA ASN A 174 0.79 -22.32 -17.24
C ASN A 174 -0.20 -23.48 -17.51
N GLN A 175 -1.27 -23.60 -16.70
CA GLN A 175 -2.30 -24.64 -16.85
C GLN A 175 -3.51 -24.14 -17.63
N TYR A 176 -3.56 -22.85 -17.99
CA TYR A 176 -4.74 -22.20 -18.57
C TYR A 176 -4.43 -21.48 -19.88
N ASP A 177 -5.45 -21.34 -20.71
CA ASP A 177 -5.41 -20.46 -21.86
C ASP A 177 -5.70 -19.03 -21.42
N VAL A 178 -4.69 -18.16 -21.54
CA VAL A 178 -4.66 -16.83 -20.91
C VAL A 178 -4.47 -15.73 -21.92
N ASP A 179 -5.20 -14.62 -21.78
CA ASP A 179 -4.88 -13.34 -22.41
C ASP A 179 -4.48 -12.29 -21.37
N ILE A 180 -3.29 -11.74 -21.52
CA ILE A 180 -2.81 -10.62 -20.73
C ILE A 180 -2.97 -9.35 -21.57
N PHE A 181 -3.94 -8.52 -21.19
CA PHE A 181 -4.25 -7.30 -21.92
C PHE A 181 -3.38 -6.14 -21.44
N PHE A 182 -2.61 -5.56 -22.35
CA PHE A 182 -1.81 -4.36 -22.11
C PHE A 182 -2.36 -3.17 -22.88
N GLN A 183 -2.41 -2.01 -22.24
CA GLN A 183 -2.81 -0.74 -22.86
C GLN A 183 -1.81 0.36 -22.52
N SER A 184 -1.31 1.05 -23.54
CA SER A 184 -0.45 2.24 -23.37
C SER A 184 -1.28 3.48 -22.98
N PRO A 185 -0.71 4.39 -22.16
CA PRO A 185 0.59 4.34 -21.47
C PRO A 185 0.60 3.36 -20.27
N ASP A 186 1.79 2.93 -19.85
CA ASP A 186 1.93 2.17 -18.60
C ASP A 186 1.94 3.13 -17.41
N LEU A 187 0.89 3.07 -16.57
CA LEU A 187 0.72 3.92 -15.38
C LEU A 187 0.87 3.17 -14.06
N ARG A 188 1.45 1.95 -14.07
CA ARG A 188 1.64 1.15 -12.86
C ARG A 188 2.42 1.88 -11.79
N GLN A 189 3.39 2.71 -12.16
CA GLN A 189 4.13 3.54 -11.20
C GLN A 189 3.23 4.49 -10.38
N LEU A 190 2.05 4.85 -10.87
CA LEU A 190 1.11 5.69 -10.13
C LEU A 190 0.32 4.91 -9.07
N ARG A 191 0.31 3.59 -9.12
CA ARG A 191 -0.44 2.71 -8.18
C ARG A 191 -1.87 3.19 -7.95
N LEU A 192 -2.55 3.50 -9.03
CA LEU A 192 -3.95 3.94 -9.01
C LEU A 192 -4.86 2.75 -8.67
N ASP A 193 -5.90 3.01 -7.90
CA ASP A 193 -6.99 2.06 -7.63
C ASP A 193 -8.33 2.78 -7.83
N PHE A 194 -9.13 2.29 -8.74
CA PHE A 194 -10.46 2.85 -9.08
C PHE A 194 -11.61 2.01 -8.53
N ARG A 195 -11.30 1.06 -7.65
CA ARG A 195 -12.33 0.37 -6.87
C ARG A 195 -12.81 1.28 -5.75
N TYR A 196 -14.12 1.35 -5.58
CA TYR A 196 -14.73 2.14 -4.51
C TYR A 196 -14.70 1.35 -3.19
N ASN A 197 -13.53 1.30 -2.57
CA ASN A 197 -13.24 0.44 -1.42
C ASN A 197 -12.42 1.11 -0.30
N ALA A 198 -12.04 2.37 -0.47
CA ALA A 198 -11.25 3.12 0.50
C ALA A 198 -11.46 4.63 0.34
N THR A 199 -11.18 5.40 1.39
CA THR A 199 -11.34 6.87 1.35
C THR A 199 -10.46 7.50 0.28
N ARG A 200 -9.22 7.03 0.10
CA ARG A 200 -8.32 7.54 -0.95
C ARG A 200 -8.90 7.29 -2.35
N SER A 201 -9.36 6.09 -2.64
CA SER A 201 -10.00 5.79 -3.93
C SER A 201 -11.29 6.58 -4.13
N LYS A 202 -12.11 6.77 -3.06
CA LYS A 202 -13.29 7.62 -3.08
C LYS A 202 -12.96 9.06 -3.51
N VAL A 203 -11.95 9.68 -2.89
CA VAL A 203 -11.53 11.06 -3.23
C VAL A 203 -11.07 11.13 -4.69
N LEU A 204 -10.25 10.21 -5.13
CA LEU A 204 -9.77 10.14 -6.52
C LEU A 204 -10.91 9.94 -7.51
N ILE A 205 -11.78 8.97 -7.28
CA ILE A 205 -12.93 8.65 -8.15
C ILE A 205 -13.87 9.86 -8.27
N LYS A 206 -14.27 10.45 -7.13
CA LYS A 206 -15.18 11.61 -7.14
C LYS A 206 -14.55 12.82 -7.82
N GLY A 207 -13.28 13.07 -7.57
CA GLY A 207 -12.55 14.16 -8.23
C GLY A 207 -12.44 13.99 -9.74
N LEU A 208 -12.16 12.77 -10.21
CA LEU A 208 -12.11 12.48 -11.63
C LEU A 208 -13.49 12.57 -12.29
N LEU A 209 -14.54 12.03 -11.65
CA LEU A 209 -15.92 12.14 -12.15
C LEU A 209 -16.44 13.58 -12.17
N ALA A 210 -15.95 14.46 -11.28
CA ALA A 210 -16.28 15.89 -11.30
C ALA A 210 -15.63 16.61 -12.48
N ILE A 211 -14.52 16.11 -13.02
CA ILE A 211 -13.88 16.65 -14.24
C ILE A 211 -14.60 16.16 -15.49
N SER A 212 -14.86 14.85 -15.57
CA SER A 212 -15.58 14.25 -16.70
C SER A 212 -16.19 12.91 -16.29
N GLU A 213 -17.39 12.65 -16.77
CA GLU A 213 -18.06 11.35 -16.58
C GLU A 213 -17.31 10.20 -17.30
N GLU A 214 -16.70 10.49 -18.43
CA GLU A 214 -15.87 9.56 -19.20
C GLU A 214 -14.47 10.15 -19.38
N ILE A 215 -13.47 9.46 -18.85
CA ILE A 215 -12.07 9.84 -18.99
C ILE A 215 -11.37 8.73 -19.81
N PRO A 216 -10.96 9.02 -21.04
CA PRO A 216 -10.12 8.08 -21.79
C PRO A 216 -8.82 7.79 -21.03
N TYR A 217 -8.46 6.52 -20.91
CA TYR A 217 -7.27 6.08 -20.19
C TYR A 217 -6.00 6.83 -20.59
N GLN A 218 -5.83 7.13 -21.89
CA GLN A 218 -4.68 7.85 -22.44
C GLN A 218 -4.51 9.26 -21.85
N ASN A 219 -5.61 9.89 -21.41
CA ASN A 219 -5.59 11.25 -20.88
C ASN A 219 -5.38 11.29 -19.35
N LEU A 220 -5.49 10.14 -18.68
CA LEU A 220 -5.50 10.05 -17.22
C LEU A 220 -4.24 10.67 -16.59
N HIS A 221 -3.06 10.39 -17.15
CA HIS A 221 -1.79 10.93 -16.64
C HIS A 221 -1.76 12.46 -16.69
N ASN A 222 -2.20 13.06 -17.79
CA ASN A 222 -2.24 14.52 -17.93
C ASN A 222 -3.27 15.16 -16.97
N ILE A 223 -4.44 14.54 -16.83
CA ILE A 223 -5.47 15.00 -15.88
C ILE A 223 -4.93 14.99 -14.44
N LEU A 224 -4.19 13.96 -14.05
CA LEU A 224 -3.58 13.90 -12.72
C LEU A 224 -2.47 14.94 -12.54
N LYS A 225 -1.69 15.24 -13.58
CA LYS A 225 -0.68 16.32 -13.56
C LYS A 225 -1.31 17.70 -13.37
N GLU A 226 -2.43 17.94 -14.02
CA GLU A 226 -3.19 19.20 -13.90
C GLU A 226 -3.92 19.30 -12.56
N ASN A 227 -4.26 18.15 -11.94
CA ASN A 227 -5.00 18.06 -10.69
C ASN A 227 -4.24 17.26 -9.62
N PRO A 228 -3.03 17.69 -9.21
CA PRO A 228 -2.14 16.89 -8.35
C PRO A 228 -2.73 16.60 -6.96
N LYS A 229 -3.67 17.41 -6.48
CA LYS A 229 -4.39 17.17 -5.20
C LYS A 229 -5.24 15.91 -5.21
N LEU A 230 -5.74 15.49 -6.38
CA LEU A 230 -6.52 14.24 -6.49
C LEU A 230 -5.65 13.02 -6.21
N TYR A 231 -4.38 13.09 -6.59
CA TYR A 231 -3.41 12.02 -6.39
C TYR A 231 -2.72 12.10 -5.03
N ARG A 232 -2.27 13.30 -4.63
CA ARG A 232 -1.66 13.60 -3.33
C ARG A 232 -2.74 14.02 -2.31
N SER A 233 -3.70 13.14 -2.02
CA SER A 233 -4.85 13.49 -1.19
C SER A 233 -4.56 13.48 0.31
N SER A 234 -3.84 12.47 0.81
CA SER A 234 -3.51 12.29 2.23
C SER A 234 -2.20 11.53 2.37
N PRO A 235 -1.37 11.81 3.37
CA PRO A 235 -0.19 10.99 3.65
C PRO A 235 -0.61 9.59 4.09
N SER A 236 0.22 8.61 3.75
CA SER A 236 0.06 7.22 4.17
C SER A 236 1.23 6.70 5.00
N TYR A 237 2.27 7.51 5.16
CA TYR A 237 3.45 7.18 5.94
C TYR A 237 3.95 8.42 6.68
N LEU A 238 4.17 8.29 7.99
CA LEU A 238 4.78 9.30 8.86
C LEU A 238 6.03 8.70 9.49
N GLU A 239 7.20 9.22 9.14
CA GLU A 239 8.44 8.94 9.87
C GLU A 239 8.60 9.99 10.96
N TRP A 240 8.62 9.55 12.21
CA TRP A 240 8.63 10.44 13.37
C TRP A 240 9.89 10.22 14.21
N GLU A 241 10.76 11.21 14.22
CA GLU A 241 11.90 11.28 15.15
C GLU A 241 11.40 11.80 16.51
N ILE A 242 11.04 10.90 17.41
CA ILE A 242 10.53 11.27 18.75
C ILE A 242 11.65 11.69 19.71
N TYR A 243 12.89 11.31 19.41
CA TYR A 243 14.08 11.63 20.21
C TYR A 243 15.25 11.95 19.28
N LYS A 244 15.84 13.12 19.43
CA LYS A 244 17.03 13.53 18.68
C LYS A 244 18.27 13.10 19.44
N GLY A 245 18.94 12.06 18.98
CA GLY A 245 20.17 11.56 19.60
C GLY A 245 20.33 10.05 19.46
N CYS A 246 21.57 9.63 19.36
CA CYS A 246 21.95 8.22 19.34
C CYS A 246 23.39 8.09 19.84
N GLU A 247 23.70 7.06 20.61
CA GLU A 247 25.03 6.81 21.14
C GLU A 247 25.91 5.95 20.22
N LEU A 248 25.37 5.46 19.11
CA LEU A 248 26.10 4.75 18.08
C LEU A 248 26.68 5.72 17.06
N SER A 249 27.74 5.30 16.37
CA SER A 249 28.43 6.06 15.32
C SER A 249 28.43 5.25 14.02
N CYS A 250 27.21 4.92 13.52
CA CYS A 250 27.06 4.06 12.36
C CYS A 250 27.61 4.74 11.10
N VAL A 251 28.43 4.03 10.33
CA VAL A 251 29.04 4.54 9.08
C VAL A 251 28.04 4.82 7.96
N PHE A 252 26.83 4.32 8.10
CA PHE A 252 25.71 4.50 7.16
C PHE A 252 24.65 5.50 7.65
N CYS A 253 24.89 6.17 8.78
CA CYS A 253 23.95 7.13 9.36
C CYS A 253 24.35 8.56 9.00
N PRO A 254 23.43 9.43 8.53
CA PRO A 254 23.74 10.81 8.15
C PRO A 254 23.97 11.74 9.34
N ARG A 255 23.86 11.27 10.58
CA ARG A 255 24.01 12.09 11.81
C ARG A 255 25.33 12.86 11.90
N GLU A 256 26.39 12.36 11.26
CA GLU A 256 27.66 13.08 11.22
C GLU A 256 27.56 14.43 10.49
N PHE A 257 26.59 14.55 9.57
CA PHE A 257 26.35 15.75 8.75
C PHE A 257 25.16 16.57 9.22
N ILE A 258 24.62 16.26 10.40
CA ILE A 258 23.48 16.94 11.00
C ILE A 258 23.96 17.71 12.24
N ASP A 259 23.37 18.89 12.48
CA ASP A 259 23.61 19.65 13.69
C ASP A 259 23.23 18.85 14.95
N LYS A 260 24.21 18.59 15.80
CA LYS A 260 24.08 17.86 17.07
C LYS A 260 23.84 18.76 18.27
N SER A 261 23.77 20.07 18.08
CA SER A 261 23.65 21.06 19.19
C SER A 261 22.41 20.82 20.07
N ASN A 262 21.38 20.21 19.50
CA ASN A 262 20.12 19.89 20.18
C ASN A 262 19.94 18.37 20.42
N ASP A 263 21.02 17.60 20.51
CA ASP A 263 20.95 16.20 20.92
C ASP A 263 20.37 16.11 22.35
N GLY A 264 19.48 15.14 22.56
CA GLY A 264 18.72 14.99 23.79
C GLY A 264 17.33 15.62 23.76
N THR A 265 16.98 16.34 22.67
CA THR A 265 15.60 16.81 22.50
C THR A 265 14.66 15.62 22.37
N ALA A 266 13.63 15.59 23.23
CA ALA A 266 12.59 14.58 23.27
C ALA A 266 11.24 15.26 23.06
N VAL A 267 10.39 14.70 22.22
CA VAL A 267 9.03 15.21 22.04
C VAL A 267 8.24 15.02 23.34
N SER A 268 7.46 16.01 23.76
CA SER A 268 6.64 15.87 24.98
C SER A 268 5.40 15.00 24.70
N LEU A 269 4.90 14.29 25.72
CA LEU A 269 3.65 13.53 25.59
C LEU A 269 2.47 14.45 25.21
N THR A 270 2.47 15.69 25.66
CA THR A 270 1.46 16.70 25.29
C THR A 270 1.49 17.01 23.81
N SER A 271 2.70 17.21 23.24
CA SER A 271 2.89 17.41 21.80
C SER A 271 2.41 16.19 21.01
N VAL A 272 2.78 14.98 21.46
CA VAL A 272 2.32 13.74 20.84
C VAL A 272 0.80 13.67 20.81
N SER A 273 0.12 13.88 21.94
CA SER A 273 -1.35 13.87 22.01
C SER A 273 -1.98 14.94 21.09
N SER A 274 -1.40 16.13 21.01
CA SER A 274 -1.86 17.20 20.12
C SER A 274 -1.75 16.78 18.64
N ILE A 275 -0.60 16.23 18.23
CA ILE A 275 -0.35 15.79 16.87
C ILE A 275 -1.29 14.61 16.51
N ILE A 276 -1.43 13.61 17.39
CA ILE A 276 -2.37 12.50 17.17
C ILE A 276 -3.80 12.99 16.98
N ASN A 277 -4.26 13.96 17.78
CA ASN A 277 -5.59 14.56 17.62
C ASN A 277 -5.76 15.31 16.28
N GLN A 278 -4.71 15.93 15.76
CA GLN A 278 -4.75 16.56 14.45
C GLN A 278 -4.80 15.52 13.33
N LEU A 279 -4.01 14.45 13.44
CA LEU A 279 -4.04 13.34 12.50
C LEU A 279 -5.41 12.65 12.48
N GLU A 280 -6.02 12.41 13.66
CA GLU A 280 -7.36 11.83 13.76
C GLU A 280 -8.43 12.63 12.99
N LYS A 281 -8.31 13.96 12.99
CA LYS A 281 -9.25 14.85 12.30
C LYS A 281 -8.94 15.06 10.82
N GLY A 282 -7.66 15.04 10.45
CA GLY A 282 -7.21 15.46 9.13
C GLY A 282 -6.91 14.31 8.16
N LEU A 283 -6.63 13.09 8.65
CA LEU A 283 -6.34 11.96 7.79
C LEU A 283 -7.60 11.44 7.09
N THR A 284 -7.49 11.25 5.78
CA THR A 284 -8.56 10.67 4.96
C THR A 284 -8.24 9.22 4.52
N SER A 285 -7.13 8.66 5.00
CA SER A 285 -6.72 7.28 4.71
C SER A 285 -5.92 6.70 5.87
N PRO A 286 -5.84 5.37 6.00
CA PRO A 286 -4.97 4.73 6.98
C PRO A 286 -3.51 5.17 6.81
N ILE A 287 -2.81 5.30 7.94
CA ILE A 287 -1.41 5.73 7.99
C ILE A 287 -0.54 4.70 8.72
N THR A 288 0.65 4.44 8.20
CA THR A 288 1.74 3.79 8.92
C THR A 288 2.58 4.87 9.60
N ILE A 289 2.87 4.72 10.89
CA ILE A 289 3.76 5.60 11.63
C ILE A 289 5.02 4.81 11.97
N SER A 290 6.19 5.37 11.64
CA SER A 290 7.49 4.79 11.98
C SER A 290 8.21 5.67 12.99
N LEU A 291 8.49 5.14 14.18
CA LEU A 291 9.38 5.75 15.13
C LEU A 291 10.82 5.42 14.73
N SER A 292 11.45 6.35 14.04
CA SER A 292 12.74 6.20 13.39
C SER A 292 13.43 7.57 13.20
N GLY A 293 14.19 7.74 12.16
CA GLY A 293 14.87 9.00 11.85
C GLY A 293 16.34 8.99 12.24
N ASN A 294 16.86 10.14 12.69
CA ASN A 294 18.27 10.27 13.04
C ASN A 294 18.56 10.00 14.52
N GLY A 295 17.54 9.69 15.30
CA GLY A 295 17.64 9.34 16.71
C GLY A 295 17.36 7.86 16.98
N GLU A 296 17.61 7.45 18.20
CA GLU A 296 17.24 6.11 18.70
C GLU A 296 15.96 6.23 19.53
N PRO A 297 14.81 5.72 19.09
CA PRO A 297 13.54 5.91 19.78
C PRO A 297 13.53 5.35 21.21
N LEU A 298 14.28 4.27 21.49
CA LEU A 298 14.35 3.66 22.82
C LEU A 298 15.11 4.55 23.85
N LEU A 299 15.77 5.62 23.42
CA LEU A 299 16.36 6.60 24.33
C LEU A 299 15.35 7.62 24.87
N HIS A 300 14.15 7.66 24.30
CA HIS A 300 13.11 8.58 24.78
C HIS A 300 12.65 8.21 26.21
N PRO A 301 12.69 9.15 27.18
CA PRO A 301 12.35 8.83 28.57
C PRO A 301 10.91 8.36 28.79
N GLU A 302 9.97 8.85 27.98
CA GLU A 302 8.55 8.49 28.03
C GLU A 302 8.13 7.57 26.90
N PHE A 303 9.05 6.78 26.31
CA PHE A 303 8.82 5.93 25.15
C PHE A 303 7.54 5.06 25.25
N PRO A 304 7.27 4.34 26.38
CA PRO A 304 6.06 3.51 26.49
C PRO A 304 4.76 4.32 26.43
N LEU A 305 4.76 5.53 27.00
CA LEU A 305 3.58 6.39 27.00
C LEU A 305 3.29 6.93 25.60
N ILE A 306 4.34 7.28 24.85
CA ILE A 306 4.24 7.73 23.46
C ILE A 306 3.67 6.63 22.57
N VAL A 307 4.20 5.41 22.68
CA VAL A 307 3.70 4.27 21.90
C VAL A 307 2.21 4.03 22.19
N LYS A 308 1.83 4.02 23.47
CA LYS A 308 0.42 3.86 23.88
C LYS A 308 -0.47 5.00 23.35
N GLU A 309 0.03 6.21 23.28
CA GLU A 309 -0.71 7.35 22.73
C GLU A 309 -0.93 7.22 21.23
N ILE A 310 0.11 6.85 20.47
CA ILE A 310 0.02 6.64 19.02
C ILE A 310 -0.93 5.49 18.68
N LEU A 311 -0.94 4.41 19.46
CA LEU A 311 -1.83 3.26 19.26
C LEU A 311 -3.33 3.60 19.40
N LYS A 312 -3.68 4.77 19.96
CA LYS A 312 -5.08 5.24 20.03
C LYS A 312 -5.60 5.78 18.70
N LEU A 313 -4.72 6.13 17.75
CA LEU A 313 -5.13 6.67 16.46
C LEU A 313 -5.99 5.65 15.70
N SER A 314 -7.24 6.02 15.38
CA SER A 314 -8.19 5.09 14.75
C SER A 314 -7.76 4.70 13.34
N SER A 315 -7.19 5.66 12.59
CA SER A 315 -6.64 5.47 11.24
C SER A 315 -5.25 4.82 11.22
N LEU A 316 -4.68 4.43 12.38
CA LEU A 316 -3.39 3.76 12.41
C LEU A 316 -3.48 2.37 11.78
N LYS A 317 -2.76 2.18 10.66
CA LYS A 317 -2.59 0.90 10.01
C LYS A 317 -1.55 0.06 10.75
N GLU A 318 -0.38 0.64 11.01
CA GLU A 318 0.77 -0.01 11.61
C GLU A 318 1.67 1.00 12.31
N LEU A 319 2.22 0.62 13.46
CA LEU A 319 3.26 1.35 14.17
C LEU A 319 4.57 0.60 14.08
N ILE A 320 5.51 1.15 13.33
CA ILE A 320 6.87 0.62 13.19
C ILE A 320 7.77 1.24 14.26
N ILE A 321 8.56 0.43 14.93
CA ILE A 321 9.67 0.88 15.79
C ILE A 321 10.96 0.38 15.16
N GLU A 322 11.70 1.29 14.55
CA GLU A 322 13.00 1.00 13.96
C GLU A 322 14.11 1.34 14.97
N THR A 323 14.87 0.35 15.40
CA THR A 323 15.82 0.49 16.50
C THR A 323 17.04 -0.39 16.32
N ALA A 324 18.18 0.06 16.87
CA ALA A 324 19.40 -0.74 16.95
C ALA A 324 19.43 -1.69 18.18
N LEU A 325 18.42 -1.70 19.03
CA LEU A 325 18.24 -2.59 20.20
C LEU A 325 19.45 -2.62 21.17
N TYR A 326 20.22 -1.55 21.27
CA TYR A 326 21.44 -1.55 22.08
C TYR A 326 21.23 -1.04 23.52
N LYS A 327 20.14 -0.32 23.80
CA LYS A 327 19.85 0.30 25.09
C LYS A 327 18.34 0.31 25.37
N ASN A 328 17.96 0.30 26.65
CA ASN A 328 16.58 0.36 27.15
C ASN A 328 15.65 -0.74 26.57
N VAL A 329 16.22 -1.87 26.16
CA VAL A 329 15.45 -2.98 25.54
C VAL A 329 14.45 -3.59 26.51
N ASP A 330 14.73 -3.57 27.82
CA ASP A 330 13.80 -4.06 28.84
C ASP A 330 12.49 -3.25 28.87
N VAL A 331 12.59 -1.94 28.61
CA VAL A 331 11.42 -1.06 28.50
C VAL A 331 10.54 -1.46 27.31
N LEU A 332 11.14 -1.78 26.16
CA LEU A 332 10.43 -2.28 24.98
C LEU A 332 9.76 -3.62 25.26
N VAL A 333 10.50 -4.57 25.85
CA VAL A 333 9.99 -5.91 26.18
C VAL A 333 8.79 -5.81 27.15
N SER A 334 8.92 -5.02 28.21
CA SER A 334 7.85 -4.78 29.18
C SER A 334 6.62 -4.16 28.53
N LEU A 335 6.81 -3.14 27.67
CA LEU A 335 5.71 -2.52 26.93
C LEU A 335 4.96 -3.55 26.08
N ILE A 336 5.68 -4.38 25.29
CA ILE A 336 5.05 -5.39 24.44
C ILE A 336 4.26 -6.41 25.27
N GLN A 337 4.76 -6.80 26.44
CA GLN A 337 4.05 -7.73 27.33
C GLN A 337 2.75 -7.13 27.88
N GLU A 338 2.72 -5.83 28.16
CA GLU A 338 1.55 -5.11 28.64
C GLU A 338 0.47 -4.86 27.58
N LEU A 339 0.83 -4.83 26.28
CA LEU A 339 -0.12 -4.59 25.20
C LEU A 339 -1.06 -5.79 25.01
N ASP A 340 -2.33 -5.50 24.71
CA ASP A 340 -3.28 -6.52 24.28
C ASP A 340 -2.98 -7.03 22.85
N GLN A 341 -3.63 -8.11 22.45
CA GLN A 341 -3.38 -8.76 21.16
C GLN A 341 -3.65 -7.84 19.97
N LYS A 342 -4.71 -7.04 20.01
CA LYS A 342 -5.10 -6.11 18.94
C LYS A 342 -4.02 -5.03 18.71
N HIS A 343 -3.43 -4.51 19.78
CA HIS A 343 -2.34 -3.53 19.67
C HIS A 343 -1.02 -4.18 19.25
N LYS A 344 -0.74 -5.42 19.68
CA LYS A 344 0.43 -6.17 19.22
C LYS A 344 0.40 -6.45 17.71
N GLU A 345 -0.77 -6.71 17.15
CA GLU A 345 -0.95 -6.93 15.70
C GLU A 345 -0.72 -5.68 14.86
N LYS A 346 -0.84 -4.50 15.46
CA LYS A 346 -0.49 -3.22 14.81
C LYS A 346 0.98 -2.86 14.97
N LEU A 347 1.74 -3.57 15.79
CA LEU A 347 3.13 -3.24 16.09
C LEU A 347 4.09 -4.03 15.21
N CYS A 348 5.05 -3.33 14.62
CA CYS A 348 6.15 -3.90 13.86
C CYS A 348 7.49 -3.42 14.43
N ILE A 349 8.37 -4.33 14.80
CA ILE A 349 9.73 -4.01 15.26
C ILE A 349 10.71 -4.31 14.15
N ILE A 350 11.51 -3.32 13.76
CA ILE A 350 12.61 -3.49 12.81
C ILE A 350 13.92 -3.32 13.57
N ALA A 351 14.63 -4.43 13.75
CA ALA A 351 15.92 -4.46 14.42
C ALA A 351 17.05 -4.21 13.40
N ASN A 352 17.75 -3.09 13.54
CA ASN A 352 18.89 -2.75 12.68
C ASN A 352 20.15 -3.51 13.11
N VAL A 353 20.47 -4.60 12.38
CA VAL A 353 21.65 -5.42 12.60
C VAL A 353 22.19 -5.93 11.26
N SER A 354 23.15 -5.23 10.68
CA SER A 354 23.63 -5.50 9.30
C SER A 354 24.66 -6.63 9.19
N THR A 355 25.07 -7.29 10.28
CA THR A 355 26.08 -8.35 10.28
C THR A 355 25.92 -9.26 11.49
N LEU A 356 26.40 -10.50 11.39
CA LEU A 356 26.50 -11.47 12.48
C LEU A 356 27.92 -11.61 13.05
N LYS A 357 28.90 -10.84 12.54
CA LYS A 357 30.30 -10.84 12.97
C LYS A 357 30.59 -9.67 13.88
N GLU A 358 31.15 -9.90 15.06
CA GLU A 358 31.42 -8.85 16.05
C GLU A 358 32.37 -7.77 15.54
N GLU A 359 33.42 -8.14 14.81
CA GLU A 359 34.38 -7.19 14.27
C GLU A 359 33.75 -6.28 13.23
N THR A 360 32.98 -6.86 12.30
CA THR A 360 32.22 -6.10 11.30
C THR A 360 31.17 -5.21 11.98
N TYR A 361 30.45 -5.73 12.99
CA TYR A 361 29.48 -4.96 13.75
C TYR A 361 30.13 -3.74 14.41
N LYS A 362 31.25 -3.94 15.12
CA LYS A 362 32.00 -2.85 15.75
C LYS A 362 32.46 -1.80 14.74
N SER A 363 32.93 -2.24 13.58
CA SER A 363 33.35 -1.35 12.49
C SER A 363 32.20 -0.52 11.93
N LEU A 364 31.01 -1.14 11.75
CA LEU A 364 29.86 -0.48 11.16
C LEU A 364 29.08 0.41 12.14
N TYR A 365 28.99 0.03 13.42
CA TYR A 365 28.17 0.71 14.44
C TYR A 365 28.98 1.54 15.46
N GLY A 366 30.30 1.44 15.44
CA GLY A 366 31.20 2.16 16.36
C GLY A 366 31.32 1.55 17.76
N LYS A 367 30.44 0.62 18.13
CA LYS A 367 30.45 -0.12 19.42
C LYS A 367 30.17 -1.60 19.18
N ASN A 368 30.74 -2.48 20.01
CA ASN A 368 30.39 -3.91 19.97
C ASN A 368 29.35 -4.24 21.04
N VAL A 369 28.10 -4.37 20.61
CA VAL A 369 26.95 -4.79 21.43
C VAL A 369 26.16 -5.91 20.75
N LEU A 370 26.73 -6.56 19.72
CA LEU A 370 26.04 -7.53 18.87
C LEU A 370 25.40 -8.66 19.65
N THR A 371 26.13 -9.28 20.59
CA THR A 371 25.60 -10.40 21.39
C THR A 371 24.30 -10.02 22.10
N LYS A 372 24.26 -8.85 22.77
CA LYS A 372 23.06 -8.36 23.44
C LYS A 372 21.91 -8.09 22.47
N VAL A 373 22.21 -7.56 21.28
CA VAL A 373 21.21 -7.31 20.23
C VAL A 373 20.58 -8.61 19.77
N LEU A 374 21.39 -9.63 19.51
CA LEU A 374 20.90 -10.96 19.06
C LEU A 374 20.06 -11.66 20.13
N GLU A 375 20.48 -11.61 21.41
CA GLU A 375 19.70 -12.12 22.56
C GLU A 375 18.36 -11.39 22.69
N THR A 376 18.34 -10.09 22.45
CA THR A 376 17.10 -9.29 22.46
C THR A 376 16.16 -9.70 21.32
N ILE A 377 16.68 -9.88 20.10
CA ILE A 377 15.90 -10.35 18.96
C ILE A 377 15.28 -11.72 19.26
N ASP A 378 16.04 -12.65 19.83
CA ASP A 378 15.56 -13.99 20.22
C ASP A 378 14.49 -13.91 21.34
N SER A 379 14.55 -12.90 22.19
CA SER A 379 13.53 -12.67 23.21
C SER A 379 12.25 -12.08 22.63
N LEU A 380 12.37 -11.10 21.73
CA LEU A 380 11.24 -10.45 21.05
C LEU A 380 10.49 -11.43 20.16
N SER A 381 11.18 -12.36 19.48
CA SER A 381 10.53 -13.34 18.61
C SER A 381 9.57 -14.30 19.33
N LYS A 382 9.70 -14.41 20.67
CA LYS A 382 8.84 -15.27 21.52
C LYS A 382 7.57 -14.55 22.00
N ILE A 383 7.54 -13.24 21.98
CA ILE A 383 6.45 -12.43 22.57
C ILE A 383 5.66 -11.62 21.54
N LEU A 384 6.20 -11.46 20.33
CA LEU A 384 5.54 -10.77 19.22
C LEU A 384 4.76 -11.76 18.35
N PRO A 385 3.66 -11.31 17.72
CA PRO A 385 2.98 -12.08 16.69
C PRO A 385 3.91 -12.42 15.51
N GLN A 386 3.55 -13.45 14.77
CA GLN A 386 4.23 -13.75 13.50
C GLN A 386 4.13 -12.54 12.57
N ASN A 387 5.21 -12.23 11.87
CA ASN A 387 5.34 -11.06 10.97
C ASN A 387 5.35 -9.68 11.65
N SER A 388 5.52 -9.61 12.98
CA SER A 388 5.70 -8.34 13.69
C SER A 388 7.15 -8.05 14.08
N LEU A 389 8.09 -8.93 13.74
CA LEU A 389 9.53 -8.75 13.97
C LEU A 389 10.30 -8.96 12.67
N TYR A 390 11.10 -7.96 12.34
CA TYR A 390 12.03 -7.98 11.21
C TYR A 390 13.44 -7.67 11.68
N VAL A 391 14.42 -8.31 11.05
CA VAL A 391 15.83 -7.90 11.14
C VAL A 391 16.22 -7.23 9.82
N GLN A 392 16.89 -6.09 9.91
CA GLN A 392 17.25 -5.29 8.75
C GLN A 392 18.75 -5.30 8.54
N MET A 393 19.19 -5.77 7.37
CA MET A 393 20.55 -5.63 6.86
C MET A 393 20.60 -4.52 5.81
N ILE A 394 21.46 -3.55 5.98
CA ILE A 394 21.77 -2.57 4.94
C ILE A 394 22.81 -3.19 3.98
N LYS A 395 22.45 -3.33 2.71
CA LYS A 395 23.30 -3.94 1.67
C LYS A 395 24.48 -3.02 1.33
N MET A 396 25.63 -3.30 1.90
CA MET A 396 26.90 -2.58 1.70
C MET A 396 28.01 -3.57 1.30
N LYS A 397 29.09 -3.04 0.70
CA LYS A 397 30.26 -3.87 0.29
C LYS A 397 30.87 -4.65 1.44
N GLU A 398 30.84 -4.10 2.64
CA GLU A 398 31.42 -4.68 3.85
C GLU A 398 30.67 -5.93 4.34
N VAL A 399 29.43 -6.13 3.91
CA VAL A 399 28.57 -7.24 4.35
C VAL A 399 28.04 -8.08 3.20
N GLU A 400 28.48 -7.85 1.98
CA GLU A 400 27.98 -8.55 0.79
C GLU A 400 28.10 -10.07 0.90
N GLU A 401 29.25 -10.57 1.37
CA GLU A 401 29.50 -12.00 1.55
C GLU A 401 28.71 -12.62 2.71
N GLU A 402 28.10 -11.79 3.56
CA GLU A 402 27.32 -12.25 4.70
C GLU A 402 25.81 -12.37 4.39
N ILE A 403 25.34 -11.98 3.20
CA ILE A 403 23.91 -11.95 2.87
C ILE A 403 23.27 -13.33 3.03
N ASP A 404 23.80 -14.37 2.36
CA ASP A 404 23.23 -15.72 2.42
C ASP A 404 23.29 -16.34 3.82
N PRO A 405 24.42 -16.29 4.55
CA PRO A 405 24.47 -16.73 5.94
C PRO A 405 23.52 -15.98 6.86
N TYR A 406 23.31 -14.68 6.63
CA TYR A 406 22.40 -13.85 7.40
C TYR A 406 20.95 -14.31 7.23
N PHE A 407 20.48 -14.45 5.98
CA PHE A 407 19.15 -14.99 5.68
C PHE A 407 18.95 -16.35 6.30
N THR A 408 19.88 -17.28 6.07
CA THR A 408 19.82 -18.64 6.62
C THR A 408 19.70 -18.67 8.15
N ASN A 409 20.39 -17.75 8.85
CA ASN A 409 20.35 -17.69 10.32
C ASN A 409 18.96 -17.28 10.84
N PHE A 410 18.35 -16.26 10.24
CA PHE A 410 17.09 -15.72 10.73
C PHE A 410 15.88 -16.51 10.22
N GLU A 411 15.90 -17.03 9.01
CA GLU A 411 14.86 -17.93 8.48
C GLU A 411 14.70 -19.20 9.34
N LYS A 412 15.82 -19.79 9.80
CA LYS A 412 15.78 -20.93 10.74
C LYS A 412 15.10 -20.61 12.06
N LYS A 413 15.05 -19.34 12.45
CA LYS A 413 14.39 -18.84 13.66
C LYS A 413 12.96 -18.38 13.39
N GLY A 414 12.48 -18.41 12.14
CA GLY A 414 11.18 -17.88 11.74
C GLY A 414 11.09 -16.35 11.81
N ILE A 415 12.23 -15.64 11.73
CA ILE A 415 12.31 -14.19 11.78
C ILE A 415 12.47 -13.65 10.36
N ASN A 416 11.66 -12.68 9.98
CA ASN A 416 11.70 -12.07 8.66
C ASN A 416 12.93 -11.17 8.48
N VAL A 417 13.47 -11.16 7.27
CA VAL A 417 14.66 -10.36 6.91
C VAL A 417 14.29 -9.27 5.91
N ILE A 418 14.73 -8.04 6.20
CA ILE A 418 14.73 -6.92 5.26
C ILE A 418 16.16 -6.72 4.77
N LEU A 419 16.38 -6.82 3.46
CA LEU A 419 17.62 -6.41 2.81
C LEU A 419 17.42 -5.00 2.26
N GLN A 420 17.84 -4.00 3.03
CA GLN A 420 17.67 -2.60 2.66
C GLN A 420 18.80 -2.14 1.73
N LYS A 421 18.46 -1.38 0.71
CA LYS A 421 19.42 -0.65 -0.12
C LYS A 421 20.21 0.35 0.75
N TYR A 422 21.54 0.43 0.53
CA TYR A 422 22.35 1.47 1.14
C TYR A 422 21.94 2.85 0.61
N ASN A 423 21.63 3.76 1.53
CA ASN A 423 21.20 5.13 1.26
C ASN A 423 22.38 6.10 1.41
N ARG A 424 22.68 6.88 0.38
CA ARG A 424 23.75 7.88 0.40
C ARG A 424 23.32 9.25 0.95
N PHE A 425 22.03 9.41 1.29
CA PHE A 425 21.46 10.68 1.78
C PHE A 425 21.83 11.88 0.89
N ALA A 426 21.51 11.78 -0.40
CA ALA A 426 21.83 12.78 -1.42
C ALA A 426 23.34 13.12 -1.44
N GLU A 427 24.18 12.09 -1.50
CA GLU A 427 25.65 12.15 -1.55
C GLU A 427 26.36 12.68 -0.29
N LYS A 428 25.66 12.82 0.83
CA LYS A 428 26.31 13.16 2.11
C LYS A 428 27.20 12.03 2.61
N LEU A 429 26.85 10.78 2.35
CA LEU A 429 27.63 9.61 2.75
C LEU A 429 28.50 9.08 1.59
N PRO A 430 29.65 8.46 1.91
CA PRO A 430 30.55 7.88 0.92
C PRO A 430 29.88 6.71 0.16
N GLU A 431 30.47 6.34 -0.98
CA GLU A 431 29.99 5.21 -1.79
C GLU A 431 30.30 3.86 -1.14
N ARG A 432 29.26 3.13 -0.73
CA ARG A 432 29.32 1.78 -0.14
C ARG A 432 28.38 0.80 -0.82
N ARG A 433 27.66 1.23 -1.87
CA ARG A 433 26.73 0.37 -2.59
C ARG A 433 27.45 -0.80 -3.24
N VAL A 434 26.88 -1.99 -3.15
CA VAL A 434 27.32 -3.17 -3.90
C VAL A 434 27.04 -2.95 -5.40
N SER A 435 25.86 -2.43 -5.72
CA SER A 435 25.42 -2.13 -7.08
C SER A 435 24.55 -0.87 -7.07
N ASP A 436 24.60 -0.10 -8.15
CA ASP A 436 23.68 1.01 -8.35
C ASP A 436 22.48 0.54 -9.18
N LEU A 437 21.32 0.48 -8.54
CA LEU A 437 20.06 0.09 -9.16
C LEU A 437 19.15 1.30 -9.43
N THR A 438 19.70 2.52 -9.35
CA THR A 438 18.96 3.75 -9.64
C THR A 438 18.49 3.73 -11.09
N PRO A 439 17.19 3.90 -11.37
CA PRO A 439 16.69 3.96 -12.75
C PRO A 439 17.36 5.07 -13.55
N ILE A 440 17.70 4.78 -14.81
CA ILE A 440 18.38 5.72 -15.72
C ILE A 440 17.49 6.95 -15.99
N HIS A 441 16.17 6.74 -16.12
CA HIS A 441 15.21 7.81 -16.32
C HIS A 441 14.56 8.15 -15.00
N ARG A 442 14.70 9.41 -14.59
CA ARG A 442 14.09 9.91 -13.38
C ARG A 442 12.61 10.18 -13.60
N ASP A 443 11.79 9.55 -12.77
CA ASP A 443 10.37 9.83 -12.66
C ASP A 443 10.10 10.72 -11.42
N PHE A 444 8.84 10.87 -11.02
CA PHE A 444 8.50 11.63 -9.81
C PHE A 444 8.96 10.91 -8.53
N CYS A 445 9.09 11.68 -7.46
CA CYS A 445 9.52 11.16 -6.17
C CYS A 445 8.32 10.64 -5.36
N TRP A 446 8.36 9.36 -4.99
CA TRP A 446 7.32 8.71 -4.17
C TRP A 446 7.17 9.31 -2.79
N HIS A 447 8.26 9.70 -2.14
CA HIS A 447 8.23 10.32 -0.81
C HIS A 447 7.40 11.60 -0.78
N LEU A 448 7.43 12.39 -1.86
CA LEU A 448 6.63 13.62 -1.99
C LEU A 448 5.13 13.36 -2.13
N THR A 449 4.74 12.15 -2.52
CA THR A 449 3.31 11.81 -2.72
C THR A 449 2.60 11.40 -1.44
N ARG A 450 3.34 10.82 -0.47
CA ARG A 450 2.72 10.09 0.62
C ARG A 450 3.41 10.23 1.98
N ASP A 451 4.66 10.67 2.02
CA ASP A 451 5.47 10.63 3.24
C ASP A 451 5.49 12.00 3.93
N ILE A 452 5.52 11.95 5.26
CA ILE A 452 5.85 13.08 6.14
C ILE A 452 7.06 12.66 6.97
N TYR A 453 8.04 13.54 7.08
CA TYR A 453 9.13 13.42 8.06
C TYR A 453 8.96 14.49 9.14
N LEU A 454 8.74 14.06 10.38
CA LEU A 454 8.51 14.90 11.56
C LEU A 454 9.66 14.74 12.53
N ASN A 455 10.31 15.84 12.90
CA ASN A 455 11.39 15.82 13.88
C ASN A 455 10.88 16.04 15.32
N ALA A 456 11.77 15.92 16.30
CA ALA A 456 11.46 16.05 17.72
C ALA A 456 11.00 17.46 18.15
N ASN A 457 11.17 18.48 17.30
CA ASN A 457 10.71 19.85 17.55
C ASN A 457 9.32 20.15 16.96
N GLY A 458 8.66 19.16 16.34
CA GLY A 458 7.39 19.35 15.64
C GLY A 458 7.55 19.89 14.21
N ASP A 459 8.78 20.11 13.71
CA ASP A 459 8.99 20.58 12.35
C ASP A 459 8.84 19.43 11.35
N VAL A 460 8.17 19.72 10.27
CA VAL A 460 8.03 18.81 9.12
C VAL A 460 8.96 19.26 8.02
N SER A 461 9.83 18.36 7.59
CA SER A 461 10.64 18.57 6.40
C SER A 461 10.01 17.91 5.16
N ILE A 462 10.49 18.34 3.99
CA ILE A 462 10.01 17.81 2.71
C ILE A 462 10.14 16.27 2.61
N CYS A 463 11.22 15.72 3.16
CA CYS A 463 11.43 14.28 3.40
C CYS A 463 12.67 14.06 4.26
N LYS A 464 12.94 12.83 4.70
CA LYS A 464 14.15 12.49 5.49
C LYS A 464 15.49 12.73 4.78
N GLN A 465 15.50 12.74 3.46
CA GLN A 465 16.72 13.04 2.68
C GLN A 465 17.05 14.53 2.68
N ASN A 466 16.06 15.37 2.87
CA ASN A 466 16.18 16.82 2.82
C ASN A 466 15.57 17.48 4.07
N GLN A 467 16.17 17.22 5.21
CA GLN A 467 15.69 17.69 6.51
C GLN A 467 15.88 19.19 6.74
N THR A 468 16.70 19.85 5.93
CA THR A 468 16.91 21.30 6.02
C THR A 468 15.79 22.11 5.39
N LYS A 469 14.98 21.50 4.51
CA LYS A 469 13.84 22.16 3.89
C LYS A 469 12.58 21.90 4.71
N ILE A 470 12.38 22.72 5.73
CA ILE A 470 11.18 22.71 6.55
C ILE A 470 10.00 23.29 5.74
N ILE A 471 8.84 22.63 5.81
CA ILE A 471 7.60 23.03 5.13
C ILE A 471 6.51 23.47 6.12
N GLY A 472 6.76 23.38 7.41
CA GLY A 472 5.89 23.84 8.49
C GLY A 472 6.16 23.10 9.78
N ASN A 473 5.41 23.44 10.82
CA ASN A 473 5.47 22.81 12.14
C ASN A 473 4.06 22.31 12.53
N LEU A 474 3.92 21.04 12.92
CA LEU A 474 2.61 20.47 13.23
C LEU A 474 1.95 21.06 14.48
N GLU A 475 2.74 21.58 15.42
CA GLU A 475 2.18 22.16 16.65
C GLU A 475 1.60 23.56 16.40
N THR A 476 2.18 24.34 15.49
CA THR A 476 1.81 25.75 15.26
C THR A 476 0.93 25.94 14.03
N ASP A 477 1.21 25.24 12.95
CA ASP A 477 0.60 25.51 11.64
C ASP A 477 -0.58 24.59 11.31
N GLY A 478 -0.66 23.45 12.01
CA GLY A 478 -1.69 22.45 11.83
C GLY A 478 -1.44 21.50 10.65
N PHE A 479 -1.99 20.28 10.75
CA PHE A 479 -1.72 19.17 9.84
C PHE A 479 -2.05 19.50 8.38
N GLU A 480 -3.24 20.02 8.11
CA GLU A 480 -3.70 20.32 6.72
C GLU A 480 -2.81 21.36 6.04
N SER A 481 -2.50 22.46 6.75
CA SER A 481 -1.63 23.52 6.25
C SER A 481 -0.26 22.99 5.88
N VAL A 482 0.35 22.21 6.79
CA VAL A 482 1.68 21.62 6.57
C VAL A 482 1.66 20.64 5.40
N TRP A 483 0.64 19.76 5.31
CA TRP A 483 0.52 18.84 4.21
C TRP A 483 0.38 19.55 2.86
N GLN A 484 -0.43 20.60 2.79
CA GLN A 484 -0.61 21.39 1.55
C GLN A 484 0.65 22.15 1.15
N SER A 485 1.47 22.60 2.11
CA SER A 485 2.76 23.27 1.82
C SER A 485 3.74 22.38 1.02
N GLY A 486 3.64 21.06 1.14
CA GLY A 486 4.45 20.11 0.37
C GLY A 486 3.96 19.91 -1.08
N LEU A 487 2.76 20.38 -1.43
CA LEU A 487 2.14 20.12 -2.74
C LEU A 487 2.96 20.66 -3.91
N ILE A 488 3.57 21.83 -3.77
CA ILE A 488 4.38 22.46 -4.84
C ILE A 488 5.58 21.58 -5.23
N PHE A 489 6.26 20.98 -4.27
CA PHE A 489 7.41 20.10 -4.53
C PHE A 489 6.98 18.81 -5.22
N PHE A 490 5.84 18.24 -4.83
CA PHE A 490 5.26 17.10 -5.53
C PHE A 490 4.90 17.48 -6.96
N GLN A 491 4.21 18.60 -7.17
CA GLN A 491 3.78 19.06 -8.50
C GLN A 491 4.97 19.29 -9.43
N ASP A 492 6.03 19.94 -8.94
CA ASP A 492 7.26 20.15 -9.73
C ASP A 492 7.93 18.81 -10.06
N SER A 493 8.05 17.89 -9.11
CA SER A 493 8.59 16.55 -9.35
C SER A 493 7.75 15.76 -10.35
N PHE A 494 6.42 15.79 -10.21
CA PHE A 494 5.48 15.06 -11.08
C PHE A 494 5.45 15.60 -12.52
N ASN A 495 5.69 16.90 -12.70
CA ASN A 495 5.80 17.54 -14.01
C ASN A 495 7.22 17.42 -14.64
N GLY A 496 8.17 16.81 -13.92
CA GLY A 496 9.55 16.70 -14.41
C GLY A 496 10.37 18.00 -14.29
N ASN A 497 9.88 18.99 -13.53
CA ASN A 497 10.59 20.27 -13.29
C ASN A 497 11.64 20.08 -12.18
N HIS A 498 12.59 19.17 -12.39
CA HIS A 498 13.56 18.80 -11.37
C HIS A 498 14.50 19.94 -10.95
N ASP A 499 14.66 20.94 -11.77
CA ASP A 499 15.40 22.18 -11.48
C ASP A 499 14.72 23.07 -10.43
N LYS A 500 13.42 22.90 -10.20
CA LYS A 500 12.64 23.65 -9.19
C LYS A 500 12.57 22.97 -7.83
N ILE A 501 12.90 21.69 -7.74
CA ILE A 501 12.97 21.00 -6.46
C ILE A 501 14.27 21.33 -5.73
N PRO A 502 14.33 21.19 -4.36
CA PRO A 502 15.54 21.52 -3.59
C PRO A 502 16.77 20.73 -4.04
N ALA A 503 17.94 21.37 -4.00
CA ALA A 503 19.21 20.83 -4.51
C ALA A 503 19.55 19.40 -4.03
N PRO A 504 19.36 19.01 -2.75
CA PRO A 504 19.58 17.63 -2.33
C PRO A 504 18.74 16.59 -3.07
N CYS A 505 17.57 16.99 -3.57
CA CYS A 505 16.71 16.09 -4.34
C CYS A 505 17.29 15.75 -5.72
N LEU A 506 18.13 16.61 -6.32
CA LEU A 506 18.73 16.37 -7.63
C LEU A 506 19.66 15.15 -7.60
N ASN A 507 20.44 15.01 -6.52
CA ASN A 507 21.42 13.95 -6.33
C ASN A 507 20.87 12.78 -5.49
N CYS A 508 19.57 12.80 -5.17
CA CYS A 508 18.92 11.77 -4.39
C CYS A 508 18.70 10.50 -5.22
N ASP A 509 19.09 9.35 -4.67
CA ASP A 509 18.89 8.02 -5.24
C ASP A 509 17.77 7.24 -4.55
N GLU A 510 16.95 7.91 -3.73
CA GLU A 510 15.81 7.32 -3.01
C GLU A 510 14.44 7.65 -3.62
N TRP A 511 14.39 8.48 -4.66
CA TRP A 511 13.13 8.95 -5.25
C TRP A 511 12.21 7.84 -5.75
N TYR A 512 12.77 6.69 -6.13
CA TYR A 512 12.04 5.52 -6.65
C TYR A 512 11.79 4.43 -5.58
N THR A 513 12.36 4.55 -4.39
CA THR A 513 12.19 3.57 -3.31
C THR A 513 10.92 3.82 -2.51
N PHE A 514 10.43 2.76 -1.87
CA PHE A 514 9.31 2.84 -0.94
C PHE A 514 9.80 2.48 0.44
N ASN A 515 9.27 3.15 1.45
CA ASN A 515 9.31 2.60 2.78
C ASN A 515 8.33 1.42 2.83
N ALA A 516 8.79 0.30 3.37
CA ALA A 516 8.07 -0.97 3.39
C ALA A 516 6.73 -0.88 4.12
#